data_743ef6e31f373949c1a5b4b88c87a2e5
#
_entry.id   743ef6e31f373949c1a5b4b88c87a2e5
#
_cell.length_a   1.000
_cell.length_b   1.000
_cell.length_c   1.000
_cell.angle_alpha   90.00
_cell.angle_beta   90.00
_cell.angle_gamma   90.00
#
_symmetry.space_group_name_H-M   'P 1'
#
loop_
_entity.id
_entity.type
_entity.pdbx_description
1 polymer ?
#
loop_
_entity_poly.entity_id
_entity_poly.type
_entity_poly.pdbx_seq_one_letter_code
_entity_poly.pdbx_strand_id
1 'polypeptide(L)'
;MPGGALVDAAKSERFVAGIAIAAICASALTYAALPIFPLVLAGSVLHALASCVLGPAMVAITLGLVGPAGMSQRLGRNARFASVGNGLAAAAMGACGYLLSARAVFIVTVLLLVPALLALRAISKSEIDPERAHGARPRRPLIKPPIRPGELMRNRPLLIFAGCLLLFHLANAAMLPLMGSVVTMRSAQWATLIIAACIVVPQLLVAALAPWVGLWAHNWGRRPLLLIGFAALPIRGILFASVTDPSLLLAVQLLDGVTAAVFSVMVPLVASDLTRGTGRFNLGQGILGTATGIGATLSATLAGYVTDRFSSPAAFGTLAAIASTAFLVVWLLMPETRPQEEAER
;
A
#
# COMPACT_ATOMS: atom_id res chain seq x y z
N MET A 1 3.90 10.03 -8.83
CA MET A 1 5.18 10.67 -9.24
C MET A 1 5.50 11.98 -8.50
N PRO A 2 4.66 13.04 -8.50
CA PRO A 2 5.03 14.31 -7.87
C PRO A 2 5.31 14.20 -6.36
N GLY A 3 4.57 13.39 -5.61
CA GLY A 3 4.79 13.19 -4.19
C GLY A 3 6.18 12.63 -3.85
N GLY A 4 6.65 11.61 -4.56
CA GLY A 4 7.99 11.06 -4.38
C GLY A 4 9.10 12.04 -4.75
N ALA A 5 8.91 12.80 -5.85
CA ALA A 5 9.85 13.85 -6.25
C ALA A 5 9.93 14.98 -5.20
N LEU A 6 8.81 15.30 -4.56
CA LEU A 6 8.76 16.30 -3.50
C LEU A 6 9.54 15.82 -2.26
N VAL A 7 9.44 14.54 -1.90
CA VAL A 7 10.21 13.96 -0.81
C VAL A 7 11.71 13.96 -1.13
N ASP A 8 12.11 13.61 -2.38
CA ASP A 8 13.50 13.67 -2.81
C ASP A 8 14.08 15.11 -2.83
N ALA A 9 13.23 16.12 -3.01
CA ALA A 9 13.63 17.52 -2.96
C ALA A 9 13.64 18.12 -1.54
N ALA A 10 13.03 17.46 -0.59
CA ALA A 10 12.87 17.96 0.77
C ALA A 10 14.17 17.89 1.58
N LYS A 11 14.37 18.86 2.47
CA LYS A 11 15.51 18.88 3.42
C LYS A 11 15.29 17.97 4.64
N SER A 12 14.07 17.49 4.87
CA SER A 12 13.73 16.66 6.02
C SER A 12 12.47 15.86 5.75
N GLU A 13 12.61 14.54 5.64
CA GLU A 13 11.55 13.57 5.46
C GLU A 13 10.54 13.60 6.61
N ARG A 14 11.04 13.83 7.86
CA ARG A 14 10.18 13.99 9.04
C ARG A 14 9.25 15.19 8.94
N PHE A 15 9.75 16.32 8.45
CA PHE A 15 8.94 17.54 8.29
C PHE A 15 7.85 17.30 7.23
N VAL A 16 8.22 16.69 6.13
CA VAL A 16 7.26 16.33 5.05
C VAL A 16 6.21 15.35 5.56
N ALA A 17 6.60 14.32 6.30
CA ALA A 17 5.67 13.37 6.92
C ALA A 17 4.72 14.06 7.90
N GLY A 18 5.23 14.99 8.72
CA GLY A 18 4.42 15.77 9.65
C GLY A 18 3.39 16.64 8.97
N ILE A 19 3.75 17.33 7.88
CA ILE A 19 2.80 18.11 7.05
C ILE A 19 1.75 17.18 6.43
N ALA A 20 2.16 16.04 5.89
CA ALA A 20 1.22 15.10 5.29
C ALA A 20 0.21 14.55 6.32
N ILE A 21 0.67 14.18 7.53
CA ILE A 21 -0.23 13.76 8.62
C ILE A 21 -1.20 14.88 8.99
N ALA A 22 -0.71 16.12 9.14
CA ALA A 22 -1.56 17.27 9.46
C ALA A 22 -2.59 17.55 8.35
N ALA A 23 -2.21 17.42 7.08
CA ALA A 23 -3.11 17.59 5.93
C ALA A 23 -4.19 16.51 5.87
N ILE A 24 -3.87 15.23 6.20
CA ILE A 24 -4.85 14.16 6.34
C ILE A 24 -5.86 14.48 7.44
N CYS A 25 -5.41 14.96 8.59
CA CYS A 25 -6.31 15.34 9.68
C CYS A 25 -7.13 16.59 9.33
N ALA A 26 -6.57 17.56 8.63
CA ALA A 26 -7.32 18.71 8.11
C ALA A 26 -8.42 18.27 7.13
N SER A 27 -8.15 17.29 6.26
CA SER A 27 -9.18 16.71 5.39
C SER A 27 -10.32 16.05 6.18
N ALA A 28 -10.00 15.34 7.27
CA ALA A 28 -11.01 14.73 8.13
C ALA A 28 -11.88 15.79 8.83
N LEU A 29 -11.32 16.95 9.19
CA LEU A 29 -12.08 18.08 9.74
C LEU A 29 -13.11 18.62 8.75
N THR A 30 -12.80 18.68 7.45
CA THR A 30 -13.76 19.14 6.44
C THR A 30 -14.99 18.22 6.38
N TYR A 31 -14.80 16.91 6.52
CA TYR A 31 -15.90 15.94 6.54
C TYR A 31 -16.74 16.02 7.82
N ALA A 32 -16.07 16.29 8.96
CA ALA A 32 -16.76 16.42 10.24
C ALA A 32 -17.57 17.73 10.36
N ALA A 33 -17.03 18.85 9.83
CA ALA A 33 -17.59 20.17 10.01
C ALA A 33 -18.84 20.40 9.13
N LEU A 34 -18.68 20.34 7.80
CA LEU A 34 -19.72 20.65 6.82
C LEU A 34 -19.66 19.65 5.65
N PRO A 35 -20.53 18.62 5.64
CA PRO A 35 -20.53 17.60 4.57
C PRO A 35 -21.25 18.10 3.30
N ILE A 36 -20.84 19.25 2.77
CA ILE A 36 -21.29 19.75 1.48
C ILE A 36 -20.31 19.36 0.37
N PHE A 37 -20.83 19.10 -0.83
CA PHE A 37 -20.04 18.54 -1.94
C PHE A 37 -18.70 19.26 -2.21
N PRO A 38 -18.62 20.61 -2.29
CA PRO A 38 -17.33 21.27 -2.55
C PRO A 38 -16.28 21.04 -1.47
N LEU A 39 -16.67 21.04 -0.19
CA LEU A 39 -15.75 20.80 0.93
C LEU A 39 -15.32 19.33 1.02
N VAL A 40 -16.23 18.41 0.77
CA VAL A 40 -15.93 16.97 0.70
C VAL A 40 -14.95 16.70 -0.45
N LEU A 41 -15.18 17.31 -1.61
CA LEU A 41 -14.27 17.19 -2.75
C LEU A 41 -12.88 17.77 -2.44
N ALA A 42 -12.81 18.98 -1.88
CA ALA A 42 -11.55 19.61 -1.48
C ALA A 42 -10.81 18.78 -0.44
N GLY A 43 -11.51 18.27 0.58
CA GLY A 43 -10.95 17.37 1.57
C GLY A 43 -10.42 16.08 0.96
N SER A 44 -11.15 15.48 0.01
CA SER A 44 -10.71 14.26 -0.70
C SER A 44 -9.45 14.48 -1.52
N VAL A 45 -9.37 15.62 -2.22
CA VAL A 45 -8.16 16.02 -2.98
C VAL A 45 -6.97 16.24 -2.03
N LEU A 46 -7.19 16.96 -0.92
CA LEU A 46 -6.15 17.18 0.09
C LEU A 46 -5.65 15.87 0.69
N HIS A 47 -6.57 14.97 1.04
CA HIS A 47 -6.25 13.63 1.56
C HIS A 47 -5.41 12.83 0.55
N ALA A 48 -5.82 12.80 -0.71
CA ALA A 48 -5.12 12.08 -1.76
C ALA A 48 -3.69 12.63 -1.98
N LEU A 49 -3.53 13.95 -2.04
CA LEU A 49 -2.22 14.60 -2.16
C LEU A 49 -1.31 14.28 -0.97
N ALA A 50 -1.83 14.38 0.26
CA ALA A 50 -1.07 14.08 1.47
C ALA A 50 -0.66 12.61 1.54
N SER A 51 -1.56 11.69 1.17
CA SER A 51 -1.28 10.24 1.15
C SER A 51 -0.21 9.87 0.13
N CYS A 52 -0.17 10.53 -1.04
CA CYS A 52 0.86 10.33 -2.05
C CYS A 52 2.28 10.72 -1.57
N VAL A 53 2.37 11.56 -0.55
CA VAL A 53 3.64 12.04 0.03
C VAL A 53 4.01 11.24 1.28
N LEU A 54 3.03 10.93 2.13
CA LEU A 54 3.26 10.26 3.43
C LEU A 54 3.92 8.89 3.26
N GLY A 55 3.43 8.05 2.33
CA GLY A 55 3.99 6.73 2.07
C GLY A 55 5.49 6.77 1.75
N PRO A 56 5.92 7.46 0.68
CA PRO A 56 7.34 7.63 0.36
C PRO A 56 8.16 8.20 1.52
N ALA A 57 7.65 9.24 2.23
CA ALA A 57 8.37 9.86 3.35
C ALA A 57 8.64 8.86 4.50
N MET A 58 7.66 8.02 4.86
CA MET A 58 7.83 7.01 5.91
C MET A 58 8.83 5.91 5.51
N VAL A 59 8.84 5.52 4.24
CA VAL A 59 9.81 4.53 3.74
C VAL A 59 11.20 5.14 3.63
N ALA A 60 11.32 6.43 3.25
CA ALA A 60 12.58 7.17 3.24
C ALA A 60 13.19 7.28 4.65
N ILE A 61 12.39 7.62 5.67
CA ILE A 61 12.80 7.60 7.07
C ILE A 61 13.32 6.21 7.45
N THR A 62 12.60 5.16 7.07
CA THR A 62 13.00 3.77 7.35
C THR A 62 14.36 3.45 6.73
N LEU A 63 14.54 3.79 5.45
CA LEU A 63 15.82 3.56 4.74
C LEU A 63 16.96 4.38 5.34
N GLY A 64 16.70 5.65 5.70
CA GLY A 64 17.67 6.52 6.36
C GLY A 64 18.14 6.01 7.72
N LEU A 65 17.25 5.35 8.49
CA LEU A 65 17.55 4.80 9.81
C LEU A 65 18.39 3.52 9.74
N VAL A 66 18.03 2.56 8.89
CA VAL A 66 18.62 1.21 8.93
C VAL A 66 19.51 0.88 7.74
N GLY A 67 19.49 1.70 6.71
CA GLY A 67 20.18 1.45 5.45
C GLY A 67 19.61 0.27 4.66
N PRO A 68 20.17 -0.02 3.46
CA PRO A 68 19.66 -1.09 2.60
C PRO A 68 19.70 -2.49 3.23
N ALA A 69 20.77 -2.83 3.95
CA ALA A 69 20.96 -4.15 4.54
C ALA A 69 19.91 -4.51 5.62
N GLY A 70 19.49 -3.52 6.43
CA GLY A 70 18.47 -3.72 7.48
C GLY A 70 17.04 -3.50 7.01
N MET A 71 16.85 -3.05 5.76
CA MET A 71 15.56 -2.55 5.28
C MET A 71 14.48 -3.63 5.25
N SER A 72 14.78 -4.84 4.78
CA SER A 72 13.79 -5.92 4.64
C SER A 72 13.16 -6.30 5.99
N GLN A 73 13.98 -6.51 7.02
CA GLN A 73 13.51 -6.83 8.36
C GLN A 73 12.74 -5.66 9.00
N ARG A 74 13.24 -4.42 8.82
CA ARG A 74 12.57 -3.23 9.35
C ARG A 74 11.20 -3.01 8.73
N LEU A 75 11.08 -3.17 7.41
CA LEU A 75 9.80 -3.08 6.72
C LEU A 75 8.80 -4.13 7.22
N GLY A 76 9.23 -5.36 7.43
CA GLY A 76 8.38 -6.42 8.02
C GLY A 76 7.87 -6.05 9.41
N ARG A 77 8.74 -5.51 10.27
CA ARG A 77 8.34 -5.03 11.61
C ARG A 77 7.42 -3.82 11.54
N ASN A 78 7.69 -2.86 10.67
CA ASN A 78 6.83 -1.70 10.46
C ASN A 78 5.45 -2.12 9.96
N ALA A 79 5.36 -3.05 9.02
CA ALA A 79 4.11 -3.59 8.50
C ALA A 79 3.29 -4.29 9.60
N ARG A 80 3.92 -5.05 10.51
CA ARG A 80 3.24 -5.63 11.68
C ARG A 80 2.53 -4.55 12.49
N PHE A 81 3.27 -3.52 12.94
CA PHE A 81 2.70 -2.47 13.77
C PHE A 81 1.67 -1.61 13.03
N ALA A 82 1.90 -1.35 11.72
CA ALA A 82 0.92 -0.66 10.89
C ALA A 82 -0.40 -1.44 10.81
N SER A 83 -0.34 -2.77 10.63
CA SER A 83 -1.55 -3.61 10.57
C SER A 83 -2.26 -3.73 11.90
N VAL A 84 -1.53 -3.83 13.02
CA VAL A 84 -2.15 -3.76 14.35
C VAL A 84 -2.85 -2.42 14.53
N GLY A 85 -2.18 -1.30 14.18
CA GLY A 85 -2.77 0.04 14.22
C GLY A 85 -4.00 0.18 13.33
N ASN A 86 -3.95 -0.34 12.10
CA ASN A 86 -5.08 -0.34 11.17
C ASN A 86 -6.27 -1.14 11.71
N GLY A 87 -6.03 -2.34 12.26
CA GLY A 87 -7.07 -3.16 12.86
C GLY A 87 -7.73 -2.50 14.07
N LEU A 88 -6.94 -1.91 14.97
CA LEU A 88 -7.44 -1.16 16.13
C LEU A 88 -8.21 0.10 15.71
N ALA A 89 -7.70 0.84 14.72
CA ALA A 89 -8.37 2.02 14.19
C ALA A 89 -9.70 1.65 13.53
N ALA A 90 -9.73 0.59 12.71
CA ALA A 90 -10.97 0.11 12.09
C ALA A 90 -12.01 -0.31 13.12
N ALA A 91 -11.62 -1.04 14.18
CA ALA A 91 -12.50 -1.43 15.27
C ALA A 91 -13.03 -0.22 16.06
N ALA A 92 -12.12 0.71 16.42
CA ALA A 92 -12.50 1.91 17.15
C ALA A 92 -13.42 2.83 16.33
N MET A 93 -13.09 3.05 15.05
CA MET A 93 -13.92 3.87 14.16
C MET A 93 -15.27 3.23 13.88
N GLY A 94 -15.30 1.90 13.69
CA GLY A 94 -16.56 1.15 13.55
C GLY A 94 -17.45 1.27 14.80
N ALA A 95 -16.88 1.10 15.99
CA ALA A 95 -17.59 1.29 17.26
C ALA A 95 -18.08 2.74 17.44
N CYS A 96 -17.23 3.74 17.16
CA CYS A 96 -17.61 5.15 17.21
C CYS A 96 -18.74 5.49 16.23
N GLY A 97 -18.67 4.96 14.99
CA GLY A 97 -19.71 5.16 13.98
C GLY A 97 -21.07 4.55 14.39
N TYR A 98 -21.03 3.39 15.03
CA TYR A 98 -22.23 2.70 15.50
C TYR A 98 -22.81 3.32 16.79
N LEU A 99 -21.98 3.58 17.81
CA LEU A 99 -22.42 4.03 19.13
C LEU A 99 -22.68 5.54 19.22
N LEU A 100 -21.98 6.34 18.42
CA LEU A 100 -22.05 7.79 18.51
C LEU A 100 -22.62 8.41 17.23
N SER A 101 -21.79 8.54 16.18
CA SER A 101 -22.21 9.08 14.89
C SER A 101 -21.11 8.92 13.81
N ALA A 102 -21.49 9.06 12.53
CA ALA A 102 -20.52 9.14 11.45
C ALA A 102 -19.54 10.32 11.60
N ARG A 103 -19.96 11.45 12.23
CA ARG A 103 -19.06 12.59 12.53
C ARG A 103 -18.00 12.24 13.56
N ALA A 104 -18.33 11.41 14.54
CA ALA A 104 -17.39 10.97 15.59
C ALA A 104 -16.18 10.24 15.00
N VAL A 105 -16.36 9.47 13.91
CA VAL A 105 -15.27 8.79 13.21
C VAL A 105 -14.21 9.78 12.72
N PHE A 106 -14.64 10.88 12.10
CA PHE A 106 -13.72 11.91 11.59
C PHE A 106 -13.05 12.69 12.75
N ILE A 107 -13.76 12.94 13.84
CA ILE A 107 -13.19 13.58 15.03
C ILE A 107 -12.12 12.69 15.66
N VAL A 108 -12.35 11.38 15.78
CA VAL A 108 -11.33 10.42 16.24
C VAL A 108 -10.10 10.46 15.33
N THR A 109 -10.28 10.53 14.00
CA THR A 109 -9.16 10.66 13.06
C THR A 109 -8.31 11.90 13.36
N VAL A 110 -8.96 13.04 13.69
CA VAL A 110 -8.24 14.28 14.05
C VAL A 110 -7.51 14.13 15.38
N LEU A 111 -8.11 13.49 16.37
CA LEU A 111 -7.46 13.26 17.67
C LEU A 111 -6.22 12.37 17.55
N LEU A 112 -6.19 11.45 16.58
CA LEU A 112 -5.01 10.62 16.29
C LEU A 112 -3.82 11.42 15.73
N LEU A 113 -3.99 12.69 15.35
CA LEU A 113 -2.90 13.60 14.99
C LEU A 113 -1.86 13.72 16.11
N VAL A 114 -2.31 13.86 17.35
CA VAL A 114 -1.43 14.08 18.50
C VAL A 114 -0.47 12.91 18.70
N PRO A 115 -0.94 11.64 18.89
CA PRO A 115 -0.03 10.52 19.07
C PRO A 115 0.83 10.27 17.82
N ALA A 116 0.30 10.50 16.59
CA ALA A 116 1.07 10.36 15.37
C ALA A 116 2.25 11.34 15.29
N LEU A 117 2.03 12.61 15.63
CA LEU A 117 3.10 13.61 15.68
C LEU A 117 4.08 13.37 16.83
N LEU A 118 3.62 12.91 18.00
CA LEU A 118 4.50 12.52 19.10
C LEU A 118 5.39 11.34 18.70
N ALA A 119 4.84 10.31 18.07
CA ALA A 119 5.61 9.18 17.55
C ALA A 119 6.63 9.62 16.49
N LEU A 120 6.25 10.54 15.59
CA LEU A 120 7.16 11.09 14.60
C LEU A 120 8.28 11.94 15.26
N ARG A 121 7.98 12.68 16.31
CA ARG A 121 8.97 13.45 17.09
C ARG A 121 9.94 12.55 17.86
N ALA A 122 9.53 11.37 18.29
CA ALA A 122 10.38 10.41 18.99
C ALA A 122 11.53 9.87 18.10
N ILE A 123 11.39 9.95 16.76
CA ILE A 123 12.50 9.62 15.85
C ILE A 123 13.46 10.81 15.82
N SER A 124 14.71 10.66 16.25
CA SER A 124 15.71 11.72 16.21
C SER A 124 16.13 12.08 14.77
N LYS A 125 16.30 13.39 14.49
CA LYS A 125 16.80 13.83 13.18
C LYS A 125 18.21 13.34 12.90
N SER A 126 19.04 13.26 13.93
CA SER A 126 20.44 12.83 13.83
C SER A 126 20.60 11.34 13.50
N GLU A 127 19.54 10.53 13.70
CA GLU A 127 19.56 9.10 13.39
C GLU A 127 19.22 8.81 11.93
N ILE A 128 18.59 9.77 11.23
CA ILE A 128 18.23 9.63 9.83
C ILE A 128 19.38 10.14 8.97
N ASP A 129 20.03 9.24 8.26
CA ASP A 129 21.05 9.57 7.27
C ASP A 129 20.35 10.06 5.97
N PRO A 130 20.52 11.35 5.59
CA PRO A 130 19.83 11.90 4.43
C PRO A 130 20.25 11.26 3.10
N GLU A 131 21.52 10.85 2.97
CA GLU A 131 22.01 10.21 1.75
C GLU A 131 21.38 8.85 1.56
N ARG A 132 21.28 8.07 2.63
CA ARG A 132 20.59 6.78 2.62
C ARG A 132 19.09 6.94 2.36
N ALA A 133 18.43 7.92 2.98
CA ALA A 133 17.00 8.17 2.80
C ALA A 133 16.60 8.42 1.32
N HIS A 134 17.54 8.96 0.53
CA HIS A 134 17.35 9.17 -0.90
C HIS A 134 17.89 8.01 -1.77
N GLY A 135 18.46 6.97 -1.15
CA GLY A 135 19.06 5.84 -1.88
C GLY A 135 20.40 6.16 -2.55
N ALA A 136 21.16 7.15 -2.06
CA ALA A 136 22.47 7.49 -2.56
C ALA A 136 23.56 6.53 -2.03
N ARG A 137 24.71 6.46 -2.72
CA ARG A 137 25.87 5.71 -2.24
C ARG A 137 26.69 6.56 -1.25
N PRO A 138 27.19 5.98 -0.12
CA PRO A 138 27.86 6.71 0.95
C PRO A 138 29.19 7.41 0.57
N ARG A 139 29.69 7.30 -0.64
CA ARG A 139 31.00 7.81 -1.06
C ARG A 139 30.98 8.84 -2.20
N ARG A 140 29.81 9.33 -2.62
CA ARG A 140 29.72 10.43 -3.58
C ARG A 140 28.92 11.57 -2.95
N PRO A 141 29.49 12.80 -2.87
CA PRO A 141 28.70 13.96 -2.46
C PRO A 141 27.47 14.05 -3.37
N LEU A 142 26.34 14.33 -2.77
CA LEU A 142 25.08 14.60 -3.47
C LEU A 142 25.24 15.87 -4.34
N ILE A 143 25.92 15.76 -5.46
CA ILE A 143 25.62 16.63 -6.59
C ILE A 143 24.25 16.14 -7.04
N LYS A 144 23.18 16.77 -6.50
CA LYS A 144 21.81 16.47 -6.91
C LYS A 144 21.76 16.67 -8.43
N PRO A 145 21.77 15.61 -9.25
CA PRO A 145 21.55 15.81 -10.66
C PRO A 145 20.12 16.37 -10.80
N PRO A 146 19.87 17.27 -11.75
CA PRO A 146 18.52 17.77 -11.98
C PRO A 146 17.59 16.58 -12.15
N ILE A 147 16.43 16.63 -11.47
CA ILE A 147 15.40 15.58 -11.50
C ILE A 147 15.01 15.37 -12.97
N ARG A 148 15.58 14.37 -13.60
CA ARG A 148 15.20 13.94 -14.94
C ARG A 148 14.36 12.67 -14.82
N PRO A 149 13.03 12.77 -14.88
CA PRO A 149 12.14 11.61 -14.84
C PRO A 149 12.51 10.57 -15.91
N GLY A 150 13.07 11.02 -17.04
CA GLY A 150 13.47 10.18 -18.15
C GLY A 150 14.56 9.14 -17.86
N GLU A 151 15.36 9.30 -16.80
CA GLU A 151 16.38 8.29 -16.47
C GLU A 151 15.77 7.08 -15.77
N LEU A 152 14.79 7.29 -14.89
CA LEU A 152 14.04 6.17 -14.29
C LEU A 152 13.14 5.46 -15.30
N MET A 153 12.65 6.17 -16.32
CA MET A 153 11.87 5.58 -17.42
C MET A 153 12.72 4.69 -18.35
N ARG A 154 14.03 4.64 -18.17
CA ARG A 154 14.93 3.68 -18.84
C ARG A 154 15.20 2.43 -17.98
N ASN A 155 14.82 2.44 -16.70
CA ASN A 155 14.95 1.28 -15.83
C ASN A 155 13.85 0.27 -16.14
N ARG A 156 14.13 -0.66 -17.06
CA ARG A 156 13.18 -1.69 -17.50
C ARG A 156 12.58 -2.51 -16.35
N PRO A 157 13.36 -3.04 -15.38
CA PRO A 157 12.78 -3.76 -14.24
C PRO A 157 11.80 -2.93 -13.42
N LEU A 158 12.07 -1.63 -13.22
CA LEU A 158 11.16 -0.73 -12.50
C LEU A 158 9.84 -0.54 -13.26
N LEU A 159 9.89 -0.39 -14.58
CA LEU A 159 8.70 -0.24 -15.42
C LEU A 159 7.89 -1.53 -15.50
N ILE A 160 8.56 -2.69 -15.60
CA ILE A 160 7.89 -4.00 -15.53
C ILE A 160 7.17 -4.13 -14.21
N PHE A 161 7.83 -3.83 -13.09
CA PHE A 161 7.22 -3.91 -11.78
C PHE A 161 6.07 -2.92 -11.61
N ALA A 162 6.18 -1.70 -12.12
CA ALA A 162 5.08 -0.73 -12.15
C ALA A 162 3.87 -1.26 -12.95
N GLY A 163 4.10 -1.86 -14.12
CA GLY A 163 3.06 -2.52 -14.92
C GLY A 163 2.40 -3.69 -14.18
N CYS A 164 3.19 -4.51 -13.48
CA CYS A 164 2.66 -5.59 -12.64
C CYS A 164 1.77 -5.06 -11.51
N LEU A 165 2.19 -3.99 -10.82
CA LEU A 165 1.40 -3.35 -9.76
C LEU A 165 0.12 -2.70 -10.31
N LEU A 166 0.17 -2.09 -11.49
CA LEU A 166 -1.01 -1.55 -12.17
C LEU A 166 -2.04 -2.65 -12.42
N LEU A 167 -1.63 -3.75 -13.07
CA LEU A 167 -2.51 -4.88 -13.35
C LEU A 167 -3.02 -5.53 -12.07
N PHE A 168 -2.15 -5.67 -11.06
CA PHE A 168 -2.54 -6.20 -9.77
C PHE A 168 -3.64 -5.36 -9.12
N HIS A 169 -3.47 -4.04 -9.02
CA HIS A 169 -4.45 -3.16 -8.40
C HIS A 169 -5.70 -2.96 -9.25
N LEU A 170 -5.59 -3.07 -10.57
CA LEU A 170 -6.73 -3.15 -11.49
C LEU A 170 -7.61 -4.37 -11.20
N ALA A 171 -7.01 -5.50 -10.84
CA ALA A 171 -7.75 -6.70 -10.43
C ALA A 171 -8.24 -6.62 -8.97
N ASN A 172 -7.42 -6.09 -8.06
CA ASN A 172 -7.62 -6.21 -6.61
C ASN A 172 -8.64 -5.23 -6.03
N ALA A 173 -8.61 -3.96 -6.43
CA ALA A 173 -9.27 -2.87 -5.69
C ALA A 173 -10.80 -3.01 -5.63
N ALA A 174 -11.43 -3.55 -6.67
CA ALA A 174 -12.88 -3.77 -6.71
C ALA A 174 -13.34 -5.07 -6.04
N MET A 175 -12.44 -6.02 -5.75
CA MET A 175 -12.87 -7.35 -5.25
C MET A 175 -13.60 -7.28 -3.92
N LEU A 176 -13.10 -6.48 -2.95
CA LEU A 176 -13.75 -6.35 -1.65
C LEU A 176 -15.09 -5.61 -1.71
N PRO A 177 -15.21 -4.43 -2.37
CA PRO A 177 -16.50 -3.79 -2.58
C PRO A 177 -17.53 -4.66 -3.32
N LEU A 178 -17.11 -5.36 -4.37
CA LEU A 178 -17.98 -6.26 -5.12
C LEU A 178 -18.45 -7.45 -4.26
N MET A 179 -17.56 -8.06 -3.49
CA MET A 179 -17.93 -9.11 -2.53
C MET A 179 -18.89 -8.57 -1.47
N GLY A 180 -18.64 -7.36 -0.94
CA GLY A 180 -19.51 -6.70 0.01
C GLY A 180 -20.93 -6.50 -0.53
N SER A 181 -21.08 -6.10 -1.81
CA SER A 181 -22.41 -5.97 -2.44
C SER A 181 -23.13 -7.31 -2.57
N VAL A 182 -22.43 -8.38 -2.95
CA VAL A 182 -22.99 -9.74 -3.04
C VAL A 182 -23.45 -10.24 -1.68
N VAL A 183 -22.68 -10.04 -0.61
CA VAL A 183 -23.05 -10.42 0.75
C VAL A 183 -24.26 -9.63 1.22
N THR A 184 -24.31 -8.32 0.95
CA THR A 184 -25.44 -7.45 1.38
C THR A 184 -26.75 -7.87 0.70
N MET A 185 -26.71 -8.23 -0.59
CA MET A 185 -27.90 -8.71 -1.30
C MET A 185 -28.42 -10.06 -0.79
N ARG A 186 -27.57 -10.91 -0.23
CA ARG A 186 -27.93 -12.26 0.23
C ARG A 186 -28.32 -12.34 1.70
N SER A 187 -27.70 -11.53 2.54
CA SER A 187 -27.87 -11.56 3.99
C SER A 187 -27.61 -10.18 4.60
N ALA A 188 -28.57 -9.28 4.43
CA ALA A 188 -28.46 -7.90 4.95
C ALA A 188 -28.18 -7.85 6.46
N GLN A 189 -28.72 -8.80 7.23
CA GLN A 189 -28.57 -8.84 8.70
C GLN A 189 -27.10 -9.05 9.13
N TRP A 190 -26.33 -9.87 8.42
CA TRP A 190 -24.94 -10.20 8.77
C TRP A 190 -23.91 -9.47 7.92
N ALA A 191 -24.34 -8.74 6.87
CA ALA A 191 -23.44 -8.10 5.91
C ALA A 191 -22.41 -7.19 6.57
N THR A 192 -22.83 -6.33 7.48
CA THR A 192 -21.94 -5.39 8.18
C THR A 192 -20.84 -6.11 8.97
N LEU A 193 -21.21 -7.19 9.68
CA LEU A 193 -20.25 -7.97 10.46
C LEU A 193 -19.25 -8.72 9.55
N ILE A 194 -19.76 -9.33 8.47
CA ILE A 194 -18.91 -10.06 7.51
C ILE A 194 -17.95 -9.11 6.80
N ILE A 195 -18.43 -7.95 6.35
CA ILE A 195 -17.59 -6.93 5.70
C ILE A 195 -16.53 -6.41 6.68
N ALA A 196 -16.88 -6.13 7.92
CA ALA A 196 -15.93 -5.72 8.96
C ALA A 196 -14.88 -6.81 9.21
N ALA A 197 -15.29 -8.07 9.31
CA ALA A 197 -14.38 -9.20 9.47
C ALA A 197 -13.44 -9.33 8.25
N CYS A 198 -13.95 -9.13 7.03
CA CYS A 198 -13.13 -9.15 5.81
C CYS A 198 -12.08 -8.02 5.73
N ILE A 199 -12.24 -6.96 6.52
CA ILE A 199 -11.24 -5.90 6.66
C ILE A 199 -10.25 -6.24 7.79
N VAL A 200 -10.73 -6.69 8.93
CA VAL A 200 -9.91 -6.90 10.14
C VAL A 200 -9.06 -8.17 10.04
N VAL A 201 -9.64 -9.29 9.56
CA VAL A 201 -8.93 -10.58 9.51
C VAL A 201 -7.67 -10.55 8.65
N PRO A 202 -7.64 -9.93 7.43
CA PRO A 202 -6.40 -9.74 6.69
C PRO A 202 -5.35 -8.94 7.47
N GLN A 203 -5.72 -7.94 8.27
CA GLN A 203 -4.78 -7.17 9.07
C GLN A 203 -4.08 -8.03 10.13
N LEU A 204 -4.80 -8.95 10.77
CA LEU A 204 -4.20 -9.90 11.71
C LEU A 204 -3.17 -10.80 11.01
N LEU A 205 -3.50 -11.25 9.80
CA LEU A 205 -2.59 -12.08 9.01
C LEU A 205 -1.34 -11.30 8.57
N VAL A 206 -1.50 -10.04 8.14
CA VAL A 206 -0.35 -9.16 7.85
C VAL A 206 0.51 -8.97 9.10
N ALA A 207 -0.09 -8.69 10.25
CA ALA A 207 0.65 -8.53 11.51
C ALA A 207 1.45 -9.78 11.89
N ALA A 208 0.93 -10.96 11.59
CA ALA A 208 1.62 -12.24 11.83
C ALA A 208 2.73 -12.49 10.80
N LEU A 209 2.43 -12.35 9.51
CA LEU A 209 3.31 -12.80 8.42
C LEU A 209 4.37 -11.78 7.99
N ALA A 210 4.09 -10.47 8.05
CA ALA A 210 5.00 -9.46 7.50
C ALA A 210 6.44 -9.50 8.06
N PRO A 211 6.68 -9.77 9.35
CA PRO A 211 8.05 -9.94 9.85
C PRO A 211 8.78 -11.14 9.21
N TRP A 212 8.06 -12.25 8.98
CA TRP A 212 8.61 -13.42 8.29
C TRP A 212 8.89 -13.14 6.83
N VAL A 213 8.02 -12.41 6.15
CA VAL A 213 8.26 -11.93 4.78
C VAL A 213 9.55 -11.12 4.72
N GLY A 214 9.78 -10.22 5.70
CA GLY A 214 11.03 -9.46 5.80
C GLY A 214 12.28 -10.32 5.94
N LEU A 215 12.21 -11.40 6.75
CA LEU A 215 13.28 -12.36 6.91
C LEU A 215 13.49 -13.22 5.64
N TRP A 216 12.41 -13.73 5.08
CA TRP A 216 12.47 -14.55 3.86
C TRP A 216 12.94 -13.74 2.64
N ALA A 217 12.59 -12.45 2.56
CA ALA A 217 13.11 -11.58 1.52
C ALA A 217 14.65 -11.47 1.56
N HIS A 218 15.22 -11.51 2.75
CA HIS A 218 16.67 -11.54 2.91
C HIS A 218 17.26 -12.89 2.48
N ASN A 219 16.64 -14.01 2.87
CA ASN A 219 17.21 -15.36 2.67
C ASN A 219 16.91 -15.94 1.28
N TRP A 220 15.66 -15.85 0.81
CA TRP A 220 15.20 -16.49 -0.43
C TRP A 220 15.28 -15.58 -1.66
N GLY A 221 15.46 -14.28 -1.44
CA GLY A 221 15.35 -13.27 -2.52
C GLY A 221 13.95 -12.65 -2.63
N ARG A 222 13.82 -11.76 -3.60
CA ARG A 222 12.60 -10.95 -3.78
C ARG A 222 11.57 -11.65 -4.68
N ARG A 223 12.06 -12.28 -5.74
CA ARG A 223 11.22 -12.88 -6.78
C ARG A 223 10.30 -13.99 -6.27
N PRO A 224 10.73 -14.98 -5.45
CA PRO A 224 9.84 -16.01 -4.93
C PRO A 224 8.68 -15.45 -4.11
N LEU A 225 8.94 -14.45 -3.27
CA LEU A 225 7.91 -13.82 -2.45
C LEU A 225 6.93 -13.00 -3.30
N LEU A 226 7.42 -12.29 -4.32
CA LEU A 226 6.55 -11.61 -5.27
C LEU A 226 5.62 -12.61 -5.95
N LEU A 227 6.12 -13.76 -6.39
CA LEU A 227 5.29 -14.81 -7.00
C LEU A 227 4.20 -15.31 -6.07
N ILE A 228 4.49 -15.52 -4.78
CA ILE A 228 3.49 -15.89 -3.77
C ILE A 228 2.42 -14.80 -3.65
N GLY A 229 2.82 -13.52 -3.52
CA GLY A 229 1.89 -12.41 -3.39
C GLY A 229 1.00 -12.22 -4.63
N PHE A 230 1.58 -12.34 -5.82
CA PHE A 230 0.83 -12.23 -7.07
C PHE A 230 -0.05 -13.47 -7.37
N ALA A 231 0.34 -14.68 -6.94
CA ALA A 231 -0.46 -15.89 -7.13
C ALA A 231 -1.73 -15.92 -6.25
N ALA A 232 -1.69 -15.33 -5.07
CA ALA A 232 -2.84 -15.33 -4.17
C ALA A 232 -4.06 -14.60 -4.75
N LEU A 233 -3.85 -13.55 -5.57
CA LEU A 233 -4.93 -12.74 -6.12
C LEU A 233 -5.80 -13.47 -7.17
N PRO A 234 -5.26 -14.13 -8.21
CA PRO A 234 -6.08 -14.89 -9.15
C PRO A 234 -6.84 -16.03 -8.46
N ILE A 235 -6.20 -16.72 -7.49
CA ILE A 235 -6.87 -17.76 -6.71
C ILE A 235 -8.05 -17.16 -5.95
N ARG A 236 -7.87 -16.01 -5.28
CA ARG A 236 -8.95 -15.30 -4.59
C ARG A 236 -10.09 -14.90 -5.53
N GLY A 237 -9.78 -14.40 -6.72
CA GLY A 237 -10.79 -14.01 -7.72
C GLY A 237 -11.62 -15.20 -8.21
N ILE A 238 -10.99 -16.34 -8.49
CA ILE A 238 -11.67 -17.58 -8.89
C ILE A 238 -12.56 -18.10 -7.76
N LEU A 239 -12.07 -18.09 -6.53
CA LEU A 239 -12.85 -18.54 -5.38
C LEU A 239 -14.05 -17.62 -5.13
N PHE A 240 -13.92 -16.29 -5.23
CA PHE A 240 -15.05 -15.37 -5.13
C PHE A 240 -16.09 -15.54 -6.25
N ALA A 241 -15.67 -15.96 -7.45
CA ALA A 241 -16.60 -16.29 -8.53
C ALA A 241 -17.43 -17.54 -8.23
N SER A 242 -16.88 -18.48 -7.43
CA SER A 242 -17.45 -19.83 -7.21
C SER A 242 -18.14 -19.96 -5.85
N VAL A 243 -17.63 -19.27 -4.81
CA VAL A 243 -18.08 -19.39 -3.43
C VAL A 243 -19.18 -18.39 -3.13
N THR A 244 -20.22 -18.86 -2.48
CA THR A 244 -21.40 -18.04 -2.13
C THR A 244 -21.71 -18.02 -0.63
N ASP A 245 -21.12 -18.94 0.12
CA ASP A 245 -21.26 -19.02 1.57
C ASP A 245 -20.46 -17.92 2.26
N PRO A 246 -21.08 -17.12 3.17
CA PRO A 246 -20.41 -16.01 3.85
C PRO A 246 -19.18 -16.42 4.69
N SER A 247 -19.20 -17.58 5.31
CA SER A 247 -18.06 -18.06 6.12
C SER A 247 -16.88 -18.45 5.24
N LEU A 248 -17.14 -19.06 4.10
CA LEU A 248 -16.11 -19.38 3.10
C LEU A 248 -15.55 -18.12 2.43
N LEU A 249 -16.38 -17.08 2.21
CA LEU A 249 -15.90 -15.78 1.70
C LEU A 249 -14.88 -15.14 2.65
N LEU A 250 -15.07 -15.27 3.96
CA LEU A 250 -14.10 -14.81 4.95
C LEU A 250 -12.79 -15.61 4.88
N ALA A 251 -12.87 -16.93 4.69
CA ALA A 251 -11.69 -17.77 4.49
C ALA A 251 -10.93 -17.40 3.20
N VAL A 252 -11.65 -17.14 2.11
CA VAL A 252 -11.05 -16.64 0.85
C VAL A 252 -10.35 -15.30 1.06
N GLN A 253 -10.87 -14.43 1.91
CA GLN A 253 -10.28 -13.13 2.20
C GLN A 253 -8.93 -13.24 2.95
N LEU A 254 -8.58 -14.37 3.56
CA LEU A 254 -7.24 -14.61 4.10
C LEU A 254 -6.15 -14.49 3.03
N LEU A 255 -6.44 -14.81 1.77
CA LEU A 255 -5.51 -14.63 0.66
C LEU A 255 -5.14 -13.16 0.45
N ASP A 256 -6.05 -12.23 0.74
CA ASP A 256 -5.75 -10.79 0.75
C ASP A 256 -4.70 -10.43 1.80
N GLY A 257 -4.80 -11.02 2.99
CA GLY A 257 -3.81 -10.84 4.05
C GLY A 257 -2.42 -11.36 3.66
N VAL A 258 -2.34 -12.49 2.95
CA VAL A 258 -1.06 -13.00 2.41
C VAL A 258 -0.46 -12.00 1.43
N THR A 259 -1.26 -11.54 0.46
CA THR A 259 -0.82 -10.55 -0.53
C THR A 259 -0.38 -9.25 0.13
N ALA A 260 -1.19 -8.73 1.05
CA ALA A 260 -0.90 -7.49 1.77
C ALA A 260 0.38 -7.60 2.62
N ALA A 261 0.62 -8.74 3.28
CA ALA A 261 1.85 -9.01 4.01
C ALA A 261 3.08 -8.97 3.09
N VAL A 262 3.00 -9.62 1.94
CA VAL A 262 4.08 -9.61 0.95
C VAL A 262 4.31 -8.19 0.42
N PHE A 263 3.27 -7.50 -0.04
CA PHE A 263 3.41 -6.21 -0.72
C PHE A 263 3.84 -5.08 0.21
N SER A 264 3.43 -5.11 1.48
CA SER A 264 3.87 -4.13 2.48
C SER A 264 5.40 -4.11 2.68
N VAL A 265 6.06 -5.22 2.42
CA VAL A 265 7.52 -5.36 2.49
C VAL A 265 8.17 -5.27 1.11
N MET A 266 7.62 -6.01 0.13
CA MET A 266 8.29 -6.19 -1.16
C MET A 266 8.25 -4.96 -2.05
N VAL A 267 7.15 -4.19 -2.06
CA VAL A 267 7.04 -3.00 -2.92
C VAL A 267 8.11 -1.96 -2.59
N PRO A 268 8.24 -1.50 -1.32
CA PRO A 268 9.30 -0.56 -0.98
C PRO A 268 10.72 -1.17 -1.06
N LEU A 269 10.88 -2.47 -0.81
CA LEU A 269 12.18 -3.14 -0.88
C LEU A 269 12.68 -3.23 -2.32
N VAL A 270 11.85 -3.71 -3.25
CA VAL A 270 12.19 -3.77 -4.69
C VAL A 270 12.45 -2.37 -5.27
N ALA A 271 11.66 -1.37 -4.86
CA ALA A 271 11.94 0.01 -5.25
C ALA A 271 13.32 0.47 -4.78
N SER A 272 13.71 0.14 -3.53
CA SER A 272 15.04 0.45 -2.99
C SER A 272 16.16 -0.26 -3.78
N ASP A 273 15.97 -1.55 -4.10
CA ASP A 273 16.94 -2.32 -4.85
C ASP A 273 17.14 -1.74 -6.27
N LEU A 274 16.03 -1.41 -6.97
CA LEU A 274 16.05 -0.92 -8.35
C LEU A 274 16.51 0.55 -8.50
N THR A 275 16.44 1.33 -7.43
CA THR A 275 16.87 2.74 -7.43
C THR A 275 18.17 2.96 -6.65
N ARG A 276 18.83 1.89 -6.21
CA ARG A 276 20.05 1.95 -5.40
C ARG A 276 21.15 2.73 -6.09
N GLY A 277 21.69 3.71 -5.38
CA GLY A 277 22.79 4.56 -5.86
C GLY A 277 22.39 5.66 -6.84
N THR A 278 21.09 5.82 -7.12
CA THR A 278 20.58 6.89 -8.01
C THR A 278 20.26 8.19 -7.29
N GLY A 279 20.10 8.17 -5.96
CA GLY A 279 19.57 9.30 -5.19
C GLY A 279 18.10 9.63 -5.51
N ARG A 280 17.33 8.68 -6.08
CA ARG A 280 15.94 8.87 -6.57
C ARG A 280 14.98 7.81 -6.06
N PHE A 281 15.25 7.29 -4.89
CA PHE A 281 14.41 6.25 -4.28
C PHE A 281 12.93 6.66 -4.17
N ASN A 282 12.68 7.88 -3.69
CA ASN A 282 11.32 8.35 -3.47
C ASN A 282 10.58 8.62 -4.79
N LEU A 283 11.28 9.06 -5.83
CA LEU A 283 10.71 9.15 -7.19
C LEU A 283 10.32 7.76 -7.71
N GLY A 284 11.15 6.73 -7.48
CA GLY A 284 10.83 5.34 -7.80
C GLY A 284 9.55 4.88 -7.08
N GLN A 285 9.44 5.12 -5.78
CA GLN A 285 8.21 4.87 -5.01
C GLN A 285 7.01 5.62 -5.59
N GLY A 286 7.20 6.87 -6.01
CA GLY A 286 6.16 7.68 -6.65
C GLY A 286 5.68 7.10 -7.99
N ILE A 287 6.56 6.48 -8.79
CA ILE A 287 6.21 5.78 -10.04
C ILE A 287 5.33 4.57 -9.70
N LEU A 288 5.75 3.73 -8.75
CA LEU A 288 5.00 2.55 -8.33
C LEU A 288 3.63 2.93 -7.75
N GLY A 289 3.59 3.96 -6.89
CA GLY A 289 2.34 4.48 -6.32
C GLY A 289 1.38 5.05 -7.38
N THR A 290 1.90 5.67 -8.44
CA THR A 290 1.08 6.15 -9.56
C THR A 290 0.47 4.97 -10.33
N ALA A 291 1.25 3.94 -10.63
CA ALA A 291 0.77 2.73 -11.28
C ALA A 291 -0.32 2.02 -10.45
N THR A 292 -0.09 1.89 -9.14
CA THR A 292 -1.08 1.40 -8.16
C THR A 292 -2.38 2.21 -8.20
N GLY A 293 -2.28 3.54 -8.15
CA GLY A 293 -3.45 4.43 -8.15
C GLY A 293 -4.26 4.36 -9.43
N ILE A 294 -3.60 4.32 -10.60
CA ILE A 294 -4.27 4.15 -11.90
C ILE A 294 -5.03 2.83 -11.93
N GLY A 295 -4.36 1.71 -11.58
CA GLY A 295 -4.99 0.40 -11.55
C GLY A 295 -6.20 0.37 -10.60
N ALA A 296 -6.06 0.88 -9.39
CA ALA A 296 -7.14 0.91 -8.40
C ALA A 296 -8.35 1.76 -8.86
N THR A 297 -8.11 2.91 -9.49
CA THR A 297 -9.17 3.79 -9.99
C THR A 297 -9.97 3.13 -11.10
N LEU A 298 -9.30 2.47 -12.04
CA LEU A 298 -9.95 1.78 -13.16
C LEU A 298 -10.69 0.51 -12.73
N SER A 299 -10.27 -0.12 -11.63
CA SER A 299 -10.80 -1.38 -11.12
C SER A 299 -12.31 -1.32 -10.86
N ALA A 300 -12.77 -0.30 -10.13
CA ALA A 300 -14.19 -0.15 -9.77
C ALA A 300 -15.08 0.04 -11.00
N THR A 301 -14.63 0.86 -11.95
CA THR A 301 -15.34 1.10 -13.21
C THR A 301 -15.46 -0.18 -14.04
N LEU A 302 -14.35 -0.93 -14.17
CA LEU A 302 -14.33 -2.19 -14.90
C LEU A 302 -15.26 -3.22 -14.24
N ALA A 303 -15.12 -3.42 -12.93
CA ALA A 303 -15.92 -4.40 -12.20
C ALA A 303 -17.42 -4.04 -12.24
N GLY A 304 -17.77 -2.76 -12.07
CA GLY A 304 -19.15 -2.29 -12.18
C GLY A 304 -19.71 -2.55 -13.57
N TYR A 305 -19.00 -2.16 -14.61
CA TYR A 305 -19.43 -2.40 -16.01
C TYR A 305 -19.70 -3.88 -16.31
N VAL A 306 -18.77 -4.77 -15.89
CA VAL A 306 -18.95 -6.22 -16.13
C VAL A 306 -20.09 -6.78 -15.28
N THR A 307 -20.26 -6.31 -14.05
CA THR A 307 -21.36 -6.74 -13.18
C THR A 307 -22.72 -6.37 -13.77
N ASP A 308 -22.86 -5.13 -14.27
CA ASP A 308 -24.12 -4.61 -14.82
C ASP A 308 -24.49 -5.27 -16.15
N ARG A 309 -23.51 -5.62 -16.96
CA ARG A 309 -23.72 -6.24 -18.29
C ARG A 309 -23.88 -7.75 -18.24
N PHE A 310 -23.25 -8.42 -17.28
CA PHE A 310 -23.20 -9.87 -17.21
C PHE A 310 -23.64 -10.39 -15.83
N SER A 311 -22.72 -10.35 -14.84
CA SER A 311 -23.01 -10.81 -13.49
C SER A 311 -21.81 -10.55 -12.56
N SER A 312 -22.02 -10.61 -11.22
CA SER A 312 -20.93 -10.54 -10.26
C SER A 312 -19.90 -11.68 -10.41
N PRO A 313 -20.27 -12.95 -10.63
CA PRO A 313 -19.29 -14.01 -10.93
C PRO A 313 -18.45 -13.72 -12.17
N ALA A 314 -19.05 -13.18 -13.24
CA ALA A 314 -18.30 -12.78 -14.45
C ALA A 314 -17.30 -11.66 -14.17
N ALA A 315 -17.66 -10.69 -13.31
CA ALA A 315 -16.76 -9.64 -12.88
C ALA A 315 -15.58 -10.20 -12.09
N PHE A 316 -15.81 -11.10 -11.12
CA PHE A 316 -14.72 -11.78 -10.40
C PHE A 316 -13.82 -12.59 -11.35
N GLY A 317 -14.40 -13.31 -12.31
CA GLY A 317 -13.65 -14.06 -13.34
C GLY A 317 -12.77 -13.13 -14.20
N THR A 318 -13.30 -11.97 -14.60
CA THR A 318 -12.54 -10.95 -15.34
C THR A 318 -11.38 -10.41 -14.51
N LEU A 319 -11.62 -10.07 -13.25
CA LEU A 319 -10.57 -9.61 -12.33
C LEU A 319 -9.52 -10.71 -12.09
N ALA A 320 -9.94 -11.98 -11.96
CA ALA A 320 -9.04 -13.12 -11.85
C ALA A 320 -8.15 -13.31 -13.10
N ALA A 321 -8.70 -13.11 -14.29
CA ALA A 321 -7.93 -13.19 -15.54
C ALA A 321 -6.87 -12.09 -15.62
N ILE A 322 -7.21 -10.85 -15.23
CA ILE A 322 -6.24 -9.74 -15.14
C ILE A 322 -5.16 -10.05 -14.10
N ALA A 323 -5.55 -10.57 -12.93
CA ALA A 323 -4.61 -10.98 -11.89
C ALA A 323 -3.67 -12.10 -12.35
N SER A 324 -4.18 -13.07 -13.13
CA SER A 324 -3.38 -14.13 -13.74
C SER A 324 -2.37 -13.55 -14.73
N THR A 325 -2.77 -12.55 -15.51
CA THR A 325 -1.86 -11.83 -16.41
C THR A 325 -0.76 -11.14 -15.62
N ALA A 326 -1.10 -10.44 -14.52
CA ALA A 326 -0.11 -9.81 -13.65
C ALA A 326 0.89 -10.84 -13.08
N PHE A 327 0.41 -11.99 -12.62
CA PHE A 327 1.25 -13.10 -12.14
C PHE A 327 2.19 -13.60 -13.23
N LEU A 328 1.69 -13.84 -14.44
CA LEU A 328 2.51 -14.30 -15.57
C LEU A 328 3.58 -13.29 -15.95
N VAL A 329 3.27 -11.98 -15.93
CA VAL A 329 4.24 -10.93 -16.21
C VAL A 329 5.35 -10.93 -15.15
N VAL A 330 5.01 -11.08 -13.86
CA VAL A 330 6.02 -11.21 -12.80
C VAL A 330 6.86 -12.47 -13.01
N TRP A 331 6.23 -13.59 -13.31
CA TRP A 331 6.91 -14.87 -13.49
C TRP A 331 7.88 -14.85 -14.68
N LEU A 332 7.48 -14.28 -15.80
CA LEU A 332 8.26 -14.32 -17.04
C LEU A 332 9.27 -13.16 -17.14
N LEU A 333 8.93 -11.97 -16.65
CA LEU A 333 9.70 -10.76 -16.96
C LEU A 333 10.38 -10.12 -15.74
N MET A 334 9.94 -10.41 -14.48
CA MET A 334 10.56 -9.80 -13.33
C MET A 334 11.84 -10.51 -12.93
N PRO A 335 13.02 -9.83 -12.99
CA PRO A 335 14.28 -10.41 -12.54
C PRO A 335 14.33 -10.49 -11.00
N GLU A 336 15.26 -11.30 -10.47
CA GLU A 336 15.64 -11.19 -9.06
C GLU A 336 16.33 -9.84 -8.83
N THR A 337 15.91 -9.11 -7.79
CA THR A 337 16.44 -7.78 -7.48
C THR A 337 17.31 -7.74 -6.23
N ARG A 338 17.48 -8.90 -5.55
CA ARG A 338 18.36 -9.02 -4.40
C ARG A 338 19.80 -8.62 -4.79
N PRO A 339 20.43 -7.68 -4.05
CA PRO A 339 21.81 -7.32 -4.31
C PRO A 339 22.77 -8.51 -4.09
N GLN A 340 23.75 -8.70 -4.98
CA GLN A 340 24.72 -9.80 -4.90
C GLN A 340 25.51 -9.82 -3.58
N GLU A 341 25.85 -8.64 -3.04
CA GLU A 341 26.55 -8.51 -1.76
C GLU A 341 25.73 -9.06 -0.55
N GLU A 342 24.41 -9.16 -0.69
CA GLU A 342 23.51 -9.80 0.31
C GLU A 342 23.33 -11.30 0.06
N ALA A 343 23.68 -11.79 -1.11
CA ALA A 343 23.54 -13.19 -1.48
C ALA A 343 24.75 -14.05 -0.99
N GLU A 344 25.90 -13.41 -0.74
CA GLU A 344 27.15 -14.04 -0.32
C GLU A 344 27.34 -14.08 1.21
N ARG A 345 26.41 -13.50 1.97
CA ARG A 345 26.39 -13.50 3.42
C ARG A 345 25.27 -14.42 3.96
#